data_6c33bb38a8ec2bb4633d60188a616731
#
_entry.id   6c33bb38a8ec2bb4633d60188a616731
#
_cell.length_a   1.000
_cell.length_b   1.000
_cell.length_c   1.000
_cell.angle_alpha   90.00
_cell.angle_beta   90.00
_cell.angle_gamma   90.00
#
_symmetry.space_group_name_H-M   'P 1'
#
loop_
_entity.id
_entity.type
_entity.pdbx_description
1 polymer ?
#
loop_
_entity_poly.entity_id
_entity_poly.type
_entity_poly.pdbx_seq_one_letter_code
_entity_poly.pdbx_strand_id
1 'polypeptide(L)'
;MMYLTIAVLCSVAVSVLLKILRQKNIDIRQTIVAGYPVAFLLTWLLLKPDVSSIGALGNAWGIIIALGILLPAVFVILGRAIESVGMVATDAAQRLSLIIPIVAAFLLFGEVLTGTRIFGLLLGFLALGALVYRPQHGLINSQAKQTPLWLFGVWLGYGVIDILFKQVAKQGAAFPLTLFVTFGLAGLLLLVYLLSTRVRWQGNALSAGLLLGALNMGNIYAYVRAHQVLSESPSIVFTGMNVGVIAVATLIGVGVFKERLNRINIVGLLLAIGCVAVLFLL
;
A
#
# COMPACT_ATOMS: atom_id res chain seq x y z
N MET A 1 -7.92 -15.94 5.05
CA MET A 1 -8.78 -14.81 5.45
C MET A 1 -8.16 -13.97 6.56
N MET A 2 -7.83 -14.52 7.72
CA MET A 2 -7.31 -13.77 8.88
C MET A 2 -6.17 -12.80 8.52
N TYR A 3 -5.13 -13.26 7.81
CA TYR A 3 -4.01 -12.40 7.44
C TYR A 3 -4.40 -11.23 6.55
N LEU A 4 -5.30 -11.44 5.58
CA LEU A 4 -5.79 -10.35 4.73
C LEU A 4 -6.58 -9.31 5.53
N THR A 5 -7.42 -9.74 6.47
CA THR A 5 -8.15 -8.84 7.37
C THR A 5 -7.19 -8.02 8.23
N ILE A 6 -6.15 -8.65 8.80
CA ILE A 6 -5.12 -7.94 9.59
C ILE A 6 -4.40 -6.91 8.70
N ALA A 7 -4.02 -7.28 7.48
CA ALA A 7 -3.37 -6.37 6.54
C ALA A 7 -4.25 -5.15 6.24
N VAL A 8 -5.54 -5.38 5.94
CA VAL A 8 -6.51 -4.30 5.69
C VAL A 8 -6.62 -3.37 6.89
N LEU A 9 -6.80 -3.91 8.10
CA LEU A 9 -6.93 -3.10 9.32
C LEU A 9 -5.67 -2.28 9.61
N CYS A 10 -4.49 -2.88 9.48
CA CYS A 10 -3.22 -2.17 9.64
C CYS A 10 -3.07 -1.07 8.59
N SER A 11 -3.40 -1.33 7.32
CA SER A 11 -3.33 -0.34 6.24
C SER A 11 -4.29 0.84 6.48
N VAL A 12 -5.50 0.55 6.94
CA VAL A 12 -6.47 1.60 7.30
C VAL A 12 -5.97 2.43 8.49
N ALA A 13 -5.41 1.78 9.51
CA ALA A 13 -4.83 2.47 10.66
C ALA A 13 -3.67 3.39 10.23
N VAL A 14 -2.80 2.95 9.30
CA VAL A 14 -1.77 3.79 8.67
C VAL A 14 -2.40 4.98 7.96
N SER A 15 -3.44 4.77 7.15
CA SER A 15 -4.11 5.84 6.42
C SER A 15 -4.74 6.87 7.34
N VAL A 16 -5.38 6.43 8.43
CA VAL A 16 -5.96 7.30 9.48
C VAL A 16 -4.86 8.09 10.18
N LEU A 17 -3.76 7.43 10.59
CA LEU A 17 -2.62 8.10 11.22
C LEU A 17 -2.05 9.17 10.31
N LEU A 18 -1.77 8.86 9.05
CA LEU A 18 -1.27 9.83 8.07
C LEU A 18 -2.22 10.99 7.85
N LYS A 19 -3.54 10.77 7.86
CA LYS A 19 -4.55 11.84 7.77
C LYS A 19 -4.48 12.77 8.98
N ILE A 20 -4.38 12.23 10.20
CA ILE A 20 -4.25 13.02 11.44
C ILE A 20 -2.95 13.85 11.42
N LEU A 21 -1.83 13.25 11.01
CA LEU A 21 -0.54 13.93 10.94
C LEU A 21 -0.56 15.11 9.95
N ARG A 22 -1.21 14.92 8.80
CA ARG A 22 -1.40 16.00 7.82
C ARG A 22 -2.23 17.16 8.36
N GLN A 23 -3.31 16.87 9.08
CA GLN A 23 -4.13 17.92 9.72
C GLN A 23 -3.33 18.74 10.73
N LYS A 24 -2.28 18.15 11.31
CA LYS A 24 -1.36 18.81 12.24
C LYS A 24 -0.12 19.43 11.58
N ASN A 25 -0.06 19.47 10.23
CA ASN A 25 1.08 19.96 9.45
C ASN A 25 2.42 19.26 9.80
N ILE A 26 2.37 17.98 10.15
CA ILE A 26 3.55 17.17 10.44
C ILE A 26 4.12 16.61 9.13
N ASP A 27 5.43 16.69 8.95
CA ASP A 27 6.12 16.17 7.77
C ASP A 27 6.08 14.62 7.75
N ILE A 28 5.26 14.09 6.85
CA ILE A 28 5.04 12.65 6.69
C ILE A 28 6.33 11.92 6.30
N ARG A 29 7.24 12.56 5.54
CA ARG A 29 8.51 11.92 5.12
C ARG A 29 9.38 11.58 6.33
N GLN A 30 9.42 12.47 7.34
CA GLN A 30 10.13 12.23 8.60
C GLN A 30 9.46 11.13 9.42
N THR A 31 8.12 11.07 9.41
CA THR A 31 7.37 9.99 10.06
C THR A 31 7.69 8.64 9.41
N ILE A 32 7.77 8.59 8.08
CA ILE A 32 8.08 7.35 7.34
C ILE A 32 9.51 6.90 7.61
N VAL A 33 10.51 7.81 7.57
CA VAL A 33 11.91 7.42 7.83
C VAL A 33 12.10 6.90 9.25
N ALA A 34 11.40 7.46 10.24
CA ALA A 34 11.42 6.96 11.62
C ALA A 34 10.69 5.62 11.80
N GLY A 35 9.79 5.29 10.89
CA GLY A 35 9.09 4.00 10.87
C GLY A 35 9.97 2.83 10.40
N TYR A 36 10.93 3.07 9.50
CA TYR A 36 11.80 1.99 8.98
C TYR A 36 12.65 1.30 10.04
N PRO A 37 13.33 2.00 10.98
CA PRO A 37 14.03 1.35 12.09
C PRO A 37 13.12 0.45 12.93
N VAL A 38 11.87 0.87 13.15
CA VAL A 38 10.89 0.06 13.88
C VAL A 38 10.51 -1.18 13.10
N ALA A 39 10.21 -1.05 11.81
CA ALA A 39 9.90 -2.19 10.94
C ALA A 39 11.09 -3.17 10.86
N PHE A 40 12.30 -2.64 10.75
CA PHE A 40 13.56 -3.42 10.76
C PHE A 40 13.72 -4.19 12.07
N LEU A 41 13.60 -3.53 13.23
CA LEU A 41 13.71 -4.14 14.54
C LEU A 41 12.61 -5.18 14.81
N LEU A 42 11.37 -4.87 14.45
CA LEU A 42 10.27 -5.82 14.59
C LEU A 42 10.45 -7.06 13.69
N THR A 43 10.97 -6.87 12.49
CA THR A 43 11.32 -8.00 11.61
C THR A 43 12.39 -8.87 12.26
N TRP A 44 13.43 -8.26 12.84
CA TRP A 44 14.47 -8.97 13.57
C TRP A 44 13.92 -9.76 14.75
N LEU A 45 13.12 -9.11 15.60
CA LEU A 45 12.63 -9.70 16.86
C LEU A 45 11.56 -10.77 16.63
N LEU A 46 10.62 -10.52 15.70
CA LEU A 46 9.44 -11.37 15.52
C LEU A 46 9.66 -12.48 14.49
N LEU A 47 10.37 -12.18 13.41
CA LEU A 47 10.57 -13.13 12.32
C LEU A 47 11.91 -13.85 12.40
N LYS A 48 12.84 -13.39 13.23
CA LYS A 48 14.16 -13.99 13.47
C LYS A 48 14.86 -14.40 12.16
N PRO A 49 15.12 -13.44 11.24
CA PRO A 49 15.75 -13.76 9.97
C PRO A 49 17.11 -14.40 10.18
N ASP A 50 17.41 -15.46 9.44
CA ASP A 50 18.72 -16.07 9.44
C ASP A 50 19.72 -15.22 8.64
N VAL A 51 20.42 -14.33 9.32
CA VAL A 51 21.40 -13.43 8.70
C VAL A 51 22.62 -14.18 8.14
N SER A 52 22.91 -15.39 8.65
CA SER A 52 24.03 -16.20 8.11
C SER A 52 23.78 -16.62 6.65
N SER A 53 22.51 -16.69 6.25
CA SER A 53 22.08 -17.04 4.90
C SER A 53 22.01 -15.87 3.91
N ILE A 54 22.54 -14.69 4.26
CA ILE A 54 22.55 -13.50 3.37
C ILE A 54 23.21 -13.80 2.01
N GLY A 55 24.28 -14.60 2.00
CA GLY A 55 24.92 -15.04 0.76
C GLY A 55 24.07 -15.97 -0.11
N ALA A 56 23.07 -16.62 0.46
CA ALA A 56 22.16 -17.52 -0.24
C ALA A 56 20.93 -16.82 -0.83
N LEU A 57 20.79 -15.49 -0.67
CA LEU A 57 19.66 -14.72 -1.20
C LEU A 57 19.57 -14.75 -2.74
N GLY A 58 20.66 -15.04 -3.45
CA GLY A 58 20.64 -15.29 -4.89
C GLY A 58 19.76 -14.31 -5.68
N ASN A 59 18.71 -14.83 -6.33
CA ASN A 59 17.77 -14.03 -7.11
C ASN A 59 16.90 -13.05 -6.27
N ALA A 60 16.88 -13.19 -4.94
CA ALA A 60 16.14 -12.28 -4.07
C ALA A 60 16.74 -10.86 -4.03
N TRP A 61 18.02 -10.70 -4.33
CA TRP A 61 18.68 -9.39 -4.38
C TRP A 61 18.00 -8.42 -5.35
N GLY A 62 17.53 -8.90 -6.51
CA GLY A 62 16.78 -8.05 -7.43
C GLY A 62 15.49 -7.49 -6.81
N ILE A 63 14.76 -8.31 -6.05
CA ILE A 63 13.54 -7.91 -5.36
C ILE A 63 13.86 -6.95 -4.20
N ILE A 64 14.91 -7.24 -3.42
CA ILE A 64 15.35 -6.40 -2.30
C ILE A 64 15.73 -5.00 -2.77
N ILE A 65 16.54 -4.91 -3.82
CA ILE A 65 16.98 -3.62 -4.36
C ILE A 65 15.78 -2.86 -4.93
N ALA A 66 14.93 -3.54 -5.71
CA ALA A 66 13.74 -2.93 -6.29
C ALA A 66 12.79 -2.40 -5.21
N LEU A 67 12.44 -3.19 -4.19
CA LEU A 67 11.61 -2.75 -3.06
C LEU A 67 12.31 -1.68 -2.21
N GLY A 68 13.61 -1.84 -1.94
CA GLY A 68 14.39 -0.89 -1.16
C GLY A 68 14.41 0.51 -1.76
N ILE A 69 14.39 0.60 -3.10
CA ILE A 69 14.31 1.87 -3.83
C ILE A 69 12.85 2.34 -3.97
N LEU A 70 11.95 1.44 -4.38
CA LEU A 70 10.56 1.80 -4.68
C LEU A 70 9.78 2.23 -3.45
N LEU A 71 9.94 1.57 -2.29
CA LEU A 71 9.21 1.92 -1.09
C LEU A 71 9.42 3.39 -0.68
N PRO A 72 10.65 3.91 -0.52
CA PRO A 72 10.83 5.32 -0.23
C PRO A 72 10.50 6.23 -1.41
N ALA A 73 10.83 5.83 -2.65
CA ALA A 73 10.60 6.65 -3.84
C ALA A 73 9.11 6.91 -4.08
N VAL A 74 8.27 5.89 -3.94
CA VAL A 74 6.81 6.03 -4.12
C VAL A 74 6.21 7.00 -3.10
N PHE A 75 6.70 7.03 -1.86
CA PHE A 75 6.25 8.02 -0.88
C PHE A 75 6.64 9.46 -1.25
N VAL A 76 7.85 9.65 -1.81
CA VAL A 76 8.27 10.96 -2.29
C VAL A 76 7.41 11.39 -3.49
N ILE A 77 7.19 10.49 -4.45
CA ILE A 77 6.33 10.70 -5.63
C ILE A 77 4.90 11.01 -5.19
N LEU A 78 4.36 10.24 -4.24
CA LEU A 78 3.03 10.44 -3.66
C LEU A 78 2.89 11.85 -3.06
N GLY A 79 3.89 12.29 -2.30
CA GLY A 79 3.93 13.66 -1.75
C GLY A 79 3.84 14.72 -2.86
N ARG A 80 4.65 14.59 -3.90
CA ARG A 80 4.64 15.50 -5.06
C ARG A 80 3.34 15.46 -5.85
N ALA A 81 2.75 14.27 -6.02
CA ALA A 81 1.45 14.13 -6.66
C ALA A 81 0.36 14.87 -5.87
N ILE A 82 0.35 14.73 -4.54
CA ILE A 82 -0.62 15.42 -3.69
C ILE A 82 -0.45 16.94 -3.73
N GLU A 83 0.78 17.44 -3.74
CA GLU A 83 1.07 18.88 -3.88
C GLU A 83 0.59 19.42 -5.23
N SER A 84 0.69 18.64 -6.31
CA SER A 84 0.39 19.10 -7.67
C SER A 84 -1.10 18.98 -8.06
N VAL A 85 -1.79 17.90 -7.68
CA VAL A 85 -3.17 17.59 -8.10
C VAL A 85 -4.14 17.37 -6.94
N GLY A 86 -3.65 17.41 -5.72
CA GLY A 86 -4.45 17.14 -4.53
C GLY A 86 -4.60 15.65 -4.22
N MET A 87 -5.15 15.40 -3.02
CA MET A 87 -5.23 14.06 -2.45
C MET A 87 -6.16 13.13 -3.23
N VAL A 88 -7.30 13.63 -3.73
CA VAL A 88 -8.34 12.79 -4.38
C VAL A 88 -7.83 12.13 -5.64
N ALA A 89 -7.18 12.91 -6.54
CA ALA A 89 -6.65 12.36 -7.79
C ALA A 89 -5.48 11.41 -7.53
N THR A 90 -4.66 11.70 -6.53
CA THR A 90 -3.53 10.85 -6.13
C THR A 90 -4.00 9.54 -5.52
N ASP A 91 -5.03 9.56 -4.65
CA ASP A 91 -5.63 8.35 -4.09
C ASP A 91 -6.31 7.50 -5.19
N ALA A 92 -6.98 8.15 -6.14
CA ALA A 92 -7.53 7.46 -7.31
C ALA A 92 -6.44 6.74 -8.11
N ALA A 93 -5.32 7.41 -8.41
CA ALA A 93 -4.19 6.79 -9.13
C ALA A 93 -3.63 5.59 -8.36
N GLN A 94 -3.45 5.73 -7.04
CA GLN A 94 -3.00 4.63 -6.16
C GLN A 94 -3.96 3.44 -6.20
N ARG A 95 -5.28 3.65 -6.20
CA ARG A 95 -6.27 2.56 -6.24
C ARG A 95 -6.36 1.90 -7.61
N LEU A 96 -6.29 2.69 -8.66
CA LEU A 96 -6.26 2.18 -10.03
C LEU A 96 -4.99 1.38 -10.34
N SER A 97 -3.93 1.50 -9.54
CA SER A 97 -2.73 0.65 -9.66
C SER A 97 -3.03 -0.83 -9.52
N LEU A 98 -4.15 -1.21 -8.89
CA LEU A 98 -4.63 -2.59 -8.80
C LEU A 98 -4.74 -3.32 -10.16
N ILE A 99 -4.92 -2.59 -11.25
CA ILE A 99 -4.92 -3.17 -12.60
C ILE A 99 -3.62 -3.92 -12.88
N ILE A 100 -2.47 -3.36 -12.46
CA ILE A 100 -1.14 -3.91 -12.73
C ILE A 100 -0.95 -5.29 -12.08
N PRO A 101 -1.12 -5.46 -10.75
CA PRO A 101 -0.96 -6.77 -10.12
C PRO A 101 -2.05 -7.79 -10.51
N ILE A 102 -3.26 -7.35 -10.90
CA ILE A 102 -4.28 -8.27 -11.43
C ILE A 102 -3.84 -8.82 -12.79
N VAL A 103 -3.40 -7.98 -13.72
CA VAL A 103 -2.86 -8.44 -15.00
C VAL A 103 -1.67 -9.38 -14.77
N ALA A 104 -0.78 -9.04 -13.83
CA ALA A 104 0.34 -9.89 -13.45
C ALA A 104 -0.12 -11.23 -12.83
N ALA A 105 -1.24 -11.27 -12.12
CA ALA A 105 -1.78 -12.51 -11.54
C ALA A 105 -2.03 -13.57 -12.63
N PHE A 106 -2.55 -13.17 -13.77
CA PHE A 106 -2.81 -14.05 -14.91
C PHE A 106 -1.55 -14.29 -15.75
N LEU A 107 -0.81 -13.23 -16.10
CA LEU A 107 0.31 -13.34 -17.03
C LEU A 107 1.59 -13.91 -16.40
N LEU A 108 1.88 -13.55 -15.15
CA LEU A 108 3.13 -13.90 -14.47
C LEU A 108 2.96 -15.01 -13.43
N PHE A 109 1.79 -15.12 -12.82
CA PHE A 109 1.55 -16.07 -11.74
C PHE A 109 0.71 -17.27 -12.18
N GLY A 110 0.19 -17.29 -13.43
CA GLY A 110 -0.53 -18.41 -14.02
C GLY A 110 -1.90 -18.65 -13.38
N GLU A 111 -2.52 -17.62 -12.82
CA GLU A 111 -3.85 -17.75 -12.23
C GLU A 111 -4.90 -18.04 -13.30
N VAL A 112 -5.77 -19.03 -13.04
CA VAL A 112 -6.85 -19.40 -13.98
C VAL A 112 -8.04 -18.45 -13.81
N LEU A 113 -8.49 -17.88 -14.94
CA LEU A 113 -9.69 -17.06 -15.01
C LEU A 113 -10.95 -17.95 -14.97
N THR A 114 -11.63 -17.95 -13.83
CA THR A 114 -12.98 -18.53 -13.72
C THR A 114 -14.03 -17.42 -13.89
N GLY A 115 -15.24 -17.78 -14.31
CA GLY A 115 -16.35 -16.82 -14.44
C GLY A 115 -16.63 -16.07 -13.13
N THR A 116 -16.58 -16.77 -11.99
CA THR A 116 -16.78 -16.18 -10.65
C THR A 116 -15.70 -15.16 -10.33
N ARG A 117 -14.42 -15.47 -10.65
CA ARG A 117 -13.31 -14.52 -10.43
C ARG A 117 -13.44 -13.27 -11.29
N ILE A 118 -13.77 -13.43 -12.58
CA ILE A 118 -14.00 -12.29 -13.49
C ILE A 118 -15.12 -11.40 -12.92
N PHE A 119 -16.23 -12.00 -12.52
CA PHE A 119 -17.36 -11.25 -11.96
C PHE A 119 -16.99 -10.51 -10.66
N GLY A 120 -16.27 -11.18 -9.73
CA GLY A 120 -15.77 -10.56 -8.51
C GLY A 120 -14.81 -9.39 -8.77
N LEU A 121 -13.90 -9.55 -9.75
CA LEU A 121 -12.98 -8.48 -10.16
C LEU A 121 -13.72 -7.28 -10.75
N LEU A 122 -14.71 -7.51 -11.61
CA LEU A 122 -15.55 -6.45 -12.18
C LEU A 122 -16.30 -5.67 -11.08
N LEU A 123 -16.90 -6.39 -10.11
CA LEU A 123 -17.51 -5.75 -8.95
C LEU A 123 -16.49 -4.91 -8.16
N GLY A 124 -15.26 -5.42 -7.99
CA GLY A 124 -14.18 -4.70 -7.31
C GLY A 124 -13.80 -3.40 -8.01
N PHE A 125 -13.64 -3.41 -9.34
CA PHE A 125 -13.35 -2.20 -10.12
C PHE A 125 -14.49 -1.18 -10.08
N LEU A 126 -15.74 -1.64 -10.19
CA LEU A 126 -16.90 -0.78 -10.06
C LEU A 126 -17.01 -0.17 -8.66
N ALA A 127 -16.75 -0.97 -7.61
CA ALA A 127 -16.69 -0.50 -6.23
C ALA A 127 -15.62 0.58 -6.04
N LEU A 128 -14.39 0.33 -6.53
CA LEU A 128 -13.30 1.28 -6.44
C LEU A 128 -13.64 2.59 -7.15
N GLY A 129 -14.16 2.53 -8.38
CA GLY A 129 -14.59 3.70 -9.14
C GLY A 129 -15.65 4.51 -8.42
N ALA A 130 -16.67 3.84 -7.86
CA ALA A 130 -17.76 4.49 -7.14
C ALA A 130 -17.31 5.07 -5.78
N LEU A 131 -16.40 4.42 -5.04
CA LEU A 131 -15.89 4.90 -3.75
C LEU A 131 -14.91 6.07 -3.89
N VAL A 132 -14.11 6.07 -4.96
CA VAL A 132 -13.17 7.17 -5.28
C VAL A 132 -13.90 8.37 -5.87
N TYR A 133 -15.09 8.17 -6.47
CA TYR A 133 -15.86 9.25 -7.06
C TYR A 133 -16.24 10.30 -6.02
N ARG A 134 -15.72 11.53 -6.20
CA ARG A 134 -16.11 12.72 -5.44
C ARG A 134 -16.53 13.81 -6.42
N PRO A 135 -17.74 14.39 -6.26
CA PRO A 135 -18.11 15.58 -7.02
C PRO A 135 -17.08 16.67 -6.76
N GLN A 136 -16.41 17.15 -7.79
CA GLN A 136 -15.41 18.19 -7.65
C GLN A 136 -16.07 19.50 -7.26
N HIS A 137 -15.84 19.95 -6.04
CA HIS A 137 -15.99 21.34 -5.62
C HIS A 137 -14.59 21.90 -5.36
N GLY A 138 -13.92 22.39 -6.38
CA GLY A 138 -12.60 23.02 -6.21
C GLY A 138 -11.80 23.06 -7.51
N LEU A 139 -11.27 24.23 -7.81
CA LEU A 139 -10.46 24.55 -8.98
C LEU A 139 -9.25 23.60 -9.08
N ILE A 140 -9.17 22.88 -10.19
CA ILE A 140 -7.94 22.22 -10.62
C ILE A 140 -6.94 23.36 -10.88
N ASN A 141 -5.94 23.47 -10.06
CA ASN A 141 -4.85 24.42 -10.28
C ASN A 141 -4.09 23.97 -11.54
N SER A 142 -4.30 24.67 -12.64
CA SER A 142 -3.83 24.32 -14.01
C SER A 142 -2.31 24.52 -14.22
N GLN A 143 -1.50 24.65 -13.15
CA GLN A 143 -0.09 25.04 -13.29
C GLN A 143 0.94 23.91 -13.41
N ALA A 144 0.58 22.64 -13.46
CA ALA A 144 1.62 21.62 -13.45
C ALA A 144 1.71 20.80 -14.73
N LYS A 145 2.62 21.17 -15.64
CA LYS A 145 3.02 20.34 -16.79
C LYS A 145 3.49 18.93 -16.40
N GLN A 146 3.89 18.71 -15.15
CA GLN A 146 4.39 17.42 -14.62
C GLN A 146 3.31 16.58 -13.90
N THR A 147 2.09 17.07 -13.79
CA THR A 147 0.97 16.39 -13.12
C THR A 147 0.74 14.96 -13.61
N PRO A 148 0.69 14.69 -14.94
CA PRO A 148 0.48 13.33 -15.42
C PRO A 148 1.62 12.39 -15.02
N LEU A 149 2.85 12.89 -14.97
CA LEU A 149 4.03 12.11 -14.60
C LEU A 149 3.98 11.64 -13.14
N TRP A 150 3.58 12.53 -12.20
CA TRP A 150 3.46 12.17 -10.80
C TRP A 150 2.36 11.14 -10.55
N LEU A 151 1.19 11.32 -11.20
CA LEU A 151 0.09 10.35 -11.10
C LEU A 151 0.47 8.99 -11.72
N PHE A 152 1.14 9.00 -12.86
CA PHE A 152 1.67 7.78 -13.47
C PHE A 152 2.70 7.09 -12.58
N GLY A 153 3.59 7.87 -11.95
CA GLY A 153 4.57 7.33 -10.99
C GLY A 153 3.92 6.69 -9.77
N VAL A 154 2.86 7.28 -9.23
CA VAL A 154 2.06 6.68 -8.14
C VAL A 154 1.41 5.38 -8.62
N TRP A 155 0.71 5.41 -9.76
CA TRP A 155 0.02 4.27 -10.33
C TRP A 155 0.97 3.10 -10.61
N LEU A 156 2.07 3.35 -11.30
CA LEU A 156 3.06 2.33 -11.64
C LEU A 156 3.78 1.81 -10.39
N GLY A 157 4.20 2.72 -9.51
CA GLY A 157 4.99 2.37 -8.33
C GLY A 157 4.23 1.46 -7.37
N TYR A 158 2.99 1.76 -7.05
CA TYR A 158 2.17 0.89 -6.20
C TYR A 158 1.87 -0.46 -6.86
N GLY A 159 1.55 -0.47 -8.16
CA GLY A 159 1.32 -1.73 -8.87
C GLY A 159 2.53 -2.65 -8.92
N VAL A 160 3.73 -2.09 -9.13
CA VAL A 160 4.98 -2.86 -9.12
C VAL A 160 5.32 -3.34 -7.70
N ILE A 161 5.10 -2.52 -6.66
CA ILE A 161 5.31 -2.91 -5.26
C ILE A 161 4.43 -4.13 -4.91
N ASP A 162 3.16 -4.14 -5.31
CA ASP A 162 2.26 -5.27 -5.07
C ASP A 162 2.77 -6.56 -5.72
N ILE A 163 3.26 -6.50 -6.97
CA ILE A 163 3.88 -7.64 -7.65
C ILE A 163 5.12 -8.13 -6.89
N LEU A 164 5.98 -7.21 -6.46
CA LEU A 164 7.21 -7.56 -5.74
C LEU A 164 6.90 -8.21 -4.38
N PHE A 165 5.87 -7.76 -3.65
CA PHE A 165 5.45 -8.43 -2.41
C PHE A 165 4.91 -9.84 -2.66
N LYS A 166 4.21 -10.08 -3.78
CA LYS A 166 3.85 -11.45 -4.18
C LYS A 166 5.10 -12.29 -4.46
N GLN A 167 6.13 -11.72 -5.08
CA GLN A 167 7.40 -12.43 -5.29
C GLN A 167 8.13 -12.72 -3.96
N VAL A 168 8.10 -11.78 -3.00
CA VAL A 168 8.61 -12.03 -1.63
C VAL A 168 7.86 -13.20 -1.00
N ALA A 169 6.52 -13.25 -1.16
CA ALA A 169 5.71 -14.35 -0.62
C ALA A 169 6.09 -15.71 -1.18
N LYS A 170 6.54 -15.77 -2.45
CA LYS A 170 7.02 -17.02 -3.08
C LYS A 170 8.33 -17.55 -2.51
N GLN A 171 9.11 -16.75 -1.79
CA GLN A 171 10.39 -17.15 -1.21
C GLN A 171 10.25 -18.07 0.01
N GLY A 172 9.04 -18.31 0.50
CA GLY A 172 8.79 -19.23 1.61
C GLY A 172 9.55 -18.85 2.88
N ALA A 173 10.49 -19.68 3.30
CA ALA A 173 11.27 -19.46 4.53
C ALA A 173 12.28 -18.29 4.43
N ALA A 174 12.66 -17.85 3.23
CA ALA A 174 13.61 -16.75 3.05
C ALA A 174 12.96 -15.34 3.15
N PHE A 175 11.61 -15.24 3.15
CA PHE A 175 10.95 -13.93 3.16
C PHE A 175 11.28 -13.04 4.37
N PRO A 176 11.52 -13.55 5.61
CA PRO A 176 11.91 -12.72 6.74
C PRO A 176 13.22 -11.98 6.49
N LEU A 177 14.21 -12.66 5.93
CA LEU A 177 15.50 -12.06 5.61
C LEU A 177 15.36 -11.02 4.49
N THR A 178 14.56 -11.33 3.48
CA THR A 178 14.26 -10.38 2.38
C THR A 178 13.60 -9.10 2.91
N LEU A 179 12.60 -9.19 3.78
CA LEU A 179 11.97 -8.01 4.40
C LEU A 179 12.95 -7.23 5.28
N PHE A 180 13.75 -7.94 6.08
CA PHE A 180 14.74 -7.34 6.98
C PHE A 180 15.73 -6.47 6.20
N VAL A 181 16.35 -7.02 5.16
CA VAL A 181 17.30 -6.29 4.32
C VAL A 181 16.62 -5.16 3.55
N THR A 182 15.40 -5.39 3.05
CA THR A 182 14.61 -4.37 2.33
C THR A 182 14.29 -3.17 3.21
N PHE A 183 13.84 -3.37 4.45
CA PHE A 183 13.54 -2.25 5.36
C PHE A 183 14.80 -1.49 5.76
N GLY A 184 15.93 -2.20 5.96
CA GLY A 184 17.22 -1.56 6.20
C GLY A 184 17.64 -0.66 5.04
N LEU A 185 17.57 -1.18 3.82
CA LEU A 185 17.92 -0.44 2.61
C LEU A 185 16.99 0.75 2.37
N ALA A 186 15.67 0.55 2.45
CA ALA A 186 14.67 1.59 2.24
C ALA A 186 14.81 2.73 3.26
N GLY A 187 15.02 2.37 4.55
CA GLY A 187 15.25 3.33 5.62
C GLY A 187 16.52 4.15 5.41
N LEU A 188 17.62 3.49 5.02
CA LEU A 188 18.89 4.15 4.73
C LEU A 188 18.76 5.13 3.57
N LEU A 189 18.14 4.69 2.46
CA LEU A 189 17.96 5.55 1.26
C LEU A 189 17.10 6.76 1.57
N LEU A 190 15.99 6.60 2.30
CA LEU A 190 15.14 7.73 2.66
C LEU A 190 15.84 8.66 3.66
N LEU A 191 16.60 8.12 4.61
CA LEU A 191 17.39 8.93 5.55
C LEU A 191 18.42 9.78 4.81
N VAL A 192 19.20 9.17 3.91
CA VAL A 192 20.19 9.89 3.07
C VAL A 192 19.50 10.97 2.25
N TYR A 193 18.35 10.68 1.66
CA TYR A 193 17.55 11.68 0.93
C TYR A 193 17.14 12.86 1.82
N LEU A 194 16.62 12.61 3.04
CA LEU A 194 16.21 13.68 3.94
C LEU A 194 17.39 14.49 4.46
N LEU A 195 18.53 13.87 4.75
CA LEU A 195 19.76 14.55 5.15
C LEU A 195 20.28 15.45 4.01
N SER A 196 20.24 14.97 2.77
CA SER A 196 20.66 15.77 1.60
C SER A 196 19.76 16.97 1.34
N THR A 197 18.49 16.88 1.66
CA THR A 197 17.52 17.98 1.52
C THR A 197 17.48 18.94 2.71
N ARG A 198 18.32 18.71 3.73
CA ARG A 198 18.48 19.55 4.93
C ARG A 198 17.14 19.90 5.59
N VAL A 199 16.25 18.92 5.72
CA VAL A 199 14.93 19.11 6.38
C VAL A 199 15.09 19.52 7.84
N ARG A 200 14.17 20.34 8.35
CA ARG A 200 14.09 20.63 9.79
C ARG A 200 13.39 19.47 10.49
N TRP A 201 14.09 18.80 11.39
CA TRP A 201 13.56 17.65 12.10
C TRP A 201 12.47 18.03 13.10
N GLN A 202 11.37 17.29 13.09
CA GLN A 202 10.23 17.48 13.97
C GLN A 202 10.09 16.28 14.92
N GLY A 203 10.24 16.50 16.24
CA GLY A 203 10.13 15.42 17.24
C GLY A 203 8.80 14.68 17.19
N ASN A 204 7.69 15.39 16.94
CA ASN A 204 6.36 14.79 16.78
C ASN A 204 6.26 13.87 15.54
N ALA A 205 6.99 14.18 14.46
CA ALA A 205 7.05 13.30 13.28
C ALA A 205 7.81 12.02 13.61
N LEU A 206 8.91 12.14 14.32
CA LEU A 206 9.73 10.98 14.71
C LEU A 206 8.97 10.06 15.68
N SER A 207 8.29 10.59 16.69
CA SER A 207 7.48 9.79 17.63
C SER A 207 6.30 9.10 16.94
N ALA A 208 5.60 9.79 16.04
CA ALA A 208 4.54 9.17 15.23
C ALA A 208 5.08 8.06 14.31
N GLY A 209 6.34 8.15 13.90
CA GLY A 209 7.02 7.13 13.09
C GLY A 209 7.13 5.78 13.79
N LEU A 210 7.23 5.75 15.12
CA LEU A 210 7.25 4.50 15.87
C LEU A 210 5.96 3.69 15.65
N LEU A 211 4.81 4.35 15.79
CA LEU A 211 3.51 3.70 15.55
C LEU A 211 3.33 3.35 14.07
N LEU A 212 3.71 4.27 13.17
CA LEU A 212 3.63 4.05 11.72
C LEU A 212 4.45 2.82 11.31
N GLY A 213 5.67 2.68 11.82
CA GLY A 213 6.55 1.56 11.52
C GLY A 213 5.98 0.22 11.98
N ALA A 214 5.39 0.17 13.19
CA ALA A 214 4.74 -1.03 13.71
C ALA A 214 3.53 -1.44 12.85
N LEU A 215 2.66 -0.47 12.49
CA LEU A 215 1.50 -0.71 11.65
C LEU A 215 1.89 -1.14 10.23
N ASN A 216 2.91 -0.50 9.63
CA ASN A 216 3.40 -0.86 8.31
C ASN A 216 4.03 -2.25 8.30
N MET A 217 4.84 -2.59 9.29
CA MET A 217 5.41 -3.94 9.43
C MET A 217 4.30 -4.98 9.56
N GLY A 218 3.31 -4.73 10.42
CA GLY A 218 2.16 -5.61 10.57
C GLY A 218 1.36 -5.78 9.28
N ASN A 219 1.14 -4.68 8.54
CA ASN A 219 0.49 -4.71 7.23
C ASN A 219 1.28 -5.57 6.23
N ILE A 220 2.56 -5.27 6.03
CA ILE A 220 3.40 -5.96 5.02
C ILE A 220 3.55 -7.44 5.39
N TYR A 221 3.81 -7.77 6.66
CA TYR A 221 3.87 -9.14 7.12
C TYR A 221 2.58 -9.91 6.82
N ALA A 222 1.44 -9.35 7.23
CA ALA A 222 0.15 -9.99 7.03
C ALA A 222 -0.21 -10.11 5.53
N TYR A 223 0.15 -9.11 4.71
CA TYR A 223 -0.04 -9.13 3.26
C TYR A 223 0.79 -10.23 2.59
N VAL A 224 2.07 -10.34 2.93
CA VAL A 224 2.93 -11.43 2.45
C VAL A 224 2.38 -12.80 2.88
N ARG A 225 1.97 -12.94 4.14
CA ARG A 225 1.35 -14.19 4.63
C ARG A 225 0.04 -14.52 3.93
N ALA A 226 -0.79 -13.51 3.62
CA ALA A 226 -2.00 -13.72 2.83
C ALA A 226 -1.68 -14.30 1.44
N HIS A 227 -0.65 -13.77 0.76
CA HIS A 227 -0.18 -14.33 -0.52
C HIS A 227 0.43 -15.72 -0.40
N GLN A 228 1.01 -16.09 0.74
CA GLN A 228 1.50 -17.46 0.97
C GLN A 228 0.35 -18.45 1.16
N VAL A 229 -0.66 -18.07 1.95
CA VAL A 229 -1.83 -18.92 2.23
C VAL A 229 -2.75 -19.05 1.01
N LEU A 230 -2.88 -17.99 0.21
CA LEU A 230 -3.69 -17.94 -1.02
C LEU A 230 -2.78 -17.91 -2.25
N SER A 231 -1.80 -18.82 -2.30
CA SER A 231 -0.75 -18.84 -3.34
C SER A 231 -1.30 -18.95 -4.75
N GLU A 232 -2.37 -19.75 -4.92
CA GLU A 232 -3.01 -20.03 -6.21
C GLU A 232 -3.98 -18.94 -6.68
N SER A 233 -4.26 -17.95 -5.83
CA SER A 233 -5.26 -16.92 -6.10
C SER A 233 -4.77 -15.51 -5.74
N PRO A 234 -3.66 -15.04 -6.34
CA PRO A 234 -3.10 -13.73 -6.03
C PRO A 234 -4.07 -12.57 -6.34
N SER A 235 -4.94 -12.69 -7.34
CA SER A 235 -5.94 -11.66 -7.66
C SER A 235 -6.92 -11.41 -6.51
N ILE A 236 -7.27 -12.47 -5.76
CA ILE A 236 -8.13 -12.36 -4.57
C ILE A 236 -7.44 -11.52 -3.49
N VAL A 237 -6.15 -11.75 -3.25
CA VAL A 237 -5.38 -10.98 -2.25
C VAL A 237 -5.25 -9.52 -2.68
N PHE A 238 -4.88 -9.26 -3.94
CA PHE A 238 -4.76 -7.91 -4.47
C PHE A 238 -6.09 -7.14 -4.39
N THR A 239 -7.16 -7.75 -4.88
CA THR A 239 -8.50 -7.12 -4.89
C THR A 239 -9.04 -6.97 -3.48
N GLY A 240 -8.98 -8.02 -2.66
CA GLY A 240 -9.47 -8.00 -1.29
C GLY A 240 -8.75 -6.96 -0.43
N MET A 241 -7.43 -6.79 -0.62
CA MET A 241 -6.67 -5.75 0.06
C MET A 241 -7.16 -4.36 -0.35
N ASN A 242 -7.21 -4.06 -1.65
CA ASN A 242 -7.58 -2.74 -2.13
C ASN A 242 -9.04 -2.37 -1.84
N VAL A 243 -9.98 -3.28 -2.13
CA VAL A 243 -11.41 -3.07 -1.89
C VAL A 243 -11.68 -3.00 -0.38
N GLY A 244 -11.06 -3.90 0.40
CA GLY A 244 -11.20 -3.94 1.86
C GLY A 244 -10.71 -2.64 2.51
N VAL A 245 -9.53 -2.15 2.13
CA VAL A 245 -8.97 -0.90 2.66
C VAL A 245 -9.90 0.28 2.36
N ILE A 246 -10.38 0.42 1.12
CA ILE A 246 -11.29 1.53 0.78
C ILE A 246 -12.62 1.42 1.52
N ALA A 247 -13.21 0.23 1.59
CA ALA A 247 -14.49 0.03 2.27
C ALA A 247 -14.38 0.40 3.76
N VAL A 248 -13.37 -0.15 4.45
CA VAL A 248 -13.16 0.13 5.89
C VAL A 248 -12.75 1.58 6.12
N ALA A 249 -11.88 2.15 5.28
CA ALA A 249 -11.50 3.57 5.38
C ALA A 249 -12.70 4.49 5.16
N THR A 250 -13.61 4.15 4.25
CA THR A 250 -14.86 4.90 4.02
C THR A 250 -15.77 4.85 5.26
N LEU A 251 -15.94 3.67 5.86
CA LEU A 251 -16.73 3.52 7.10
C LEU A 251 -16.15 4.35 8.25
N ILE A 252 -14.83 4.35 8.42
CA ILE A 252 -14.14 5.18 9.42
C ILE A 252 -14.27 6.67 9.06
N GLY A 253 -14.16 7.02 7.78
CA GLY A 253 -14.37 8.37 7.28
C GLY A 253 -15.73 8.94 7.72
N VAL A 254 -16.79 8.15 7.57
CA VAL A 254 -18.14 8.51 7.99
C VAL A 254 -18.29 8.52 9.51
N GLY A 255 -17.90 7.44 10.19
CA GLY A 255 -18.12 7.26 11.61
C GLY A 255 -17.30 8.20 12.48
N VAL A 256 -16.00 8.32 12.19
CA VAL A 256 -15.03 9.08 13.01
C VAL A 256 -14.87 10.51 12.51
N PHE A 257 -14.67 10.68 11.20
CA PHE A 257 -14.40 12.00 10.61
C PHE A 257 -15.67 12.73 10.14
N LYS A 258 -16.85 12.10 10.29
CA LYS A 258 -18.16 12.66 9.90
C LYS A 258 -18.21 13.09 8.42
N GLU A 259 -17.48 12.36 7.56
CA GLU A 259 -17.50 12.60 6.12
C GLU A 259 -18.89 12.26 5.55
N ARG A 260 -19.37 13.11 4.65
CA ARG A 260 -20.66 12.86 3.98
C ARG A 260 -20.43 11.97 2.77
N LEU A 261 -21.12 10.82 2.72
CA LEU A 261 -21.16 9.99 1.54
C LEU A 261 -22.23 10.51 0.57
N ASN A 262 -21.88 10.55 -0.70
CA ASN A 262 -22.88 10.70 -1.75
C ASN A 262 -23.51 9.34 -2.08
N ARG A 263 -24.61 9.35 -2.87
CA ARG A 263 -25.31 8.10 -3.26
C ARG A 263 -24.41 7.13 -4.02
N ILE A 264 -23.48 7.63 -4.84
CA ILE A 264 -22.53 6.81 -5.60
C ILE A 264 -21.56 6.09 -4.65
N ASN A 265 -21.09 6.76 -3.59
CA ASN A 265 -20.21 6.12 -2.60
C ASN A 265 -20.94 5.01 -1.80
N ILE A 266 -22.24 5.19 -1.51
CA ILE A 266 -23.05 4.14 -0.87
C ILE A 266 -23.16 2.92 -1.79
N VAL A 267 -23.45 3.12 -3.07
CA VAL A 267 -23.47 2.03 -4.07
C VAL A 267 -22.09 1.37 -4.14
N GLY A 268 -21.02 2.16 -4.15
CA GLY A 268 -19.65 1.65 -4.14
C GLY A 268 -19.35 0.75 -2.92
N LEU A 269 -19.85 1.10 -1.72
CA LEU A 269 -19.70 0.30 -0.52
C LEU A 269 -20.45 -1.04 -0.63
N LEU A 270 -21.66 -1.04 -1.17
CA LEU A 270 -22.43 -2.25 -1.41
C LEU A 270 -21.76 -3.17 -2.44
N LEU A 271 -21.22 -2.59 -3.52
CA LEU A 271 -20.44 -3.33 -4.52
C LEU A 271 -19.15 -3.92 -3.92
N ALA A 272 -18.49 -3.21 -3.01
CA ALA A 272 -17.31 -3.70 -2.29
C ALA A 272 -17.64 -4.93 -1.44
N ILE A 273 -18.75 -4.90 -0.71
CA ILE A 273 -19.22 -6.05 0.07
C ILE A 273 -19.56 -7.22 -0.87
N GLY A 274 -20.25 -6.96 -1.98
CA GLY A 274 -20.55 -7.97 -3.01
C GLY A 274 -19.29 -8.58 -3.62
N CYS A 275 -18.27 -7.77 -3.94
CA CYS A 275 -16.98 -8.23 -4.44
C CYS A 275 -16.31 -9.20 -3.46
N VAL A 276 -16.22 -8.82 -2.18
CA VAL A 276 -15.63 -9.68 -1.14
C VAL A 276 -16.42 -10.97 -1.01
N ALA A 277 -17.76 -10.91 -0.98
CA ALA A 277 -18.60 -12.09 -0.91
C ALA A 277 -18.36 -13.05 -2.10
N VAL A 278 -18.34 -12.54 -3.33
CA VAL A 278 -18.11 -13.36 -4.53
C VAL A 278 -16.71 -13.98 -4.54
N LEU A 279 -15.68 -13.23 -4.20
CA LEU A 279 -14.29 -13.71 -4.28
C LEU A 279 -13.90 -14.70 -3.17
N PHE A 280 -14.61 -14.67 -2.02
CA PHE A 280 -14.21 -15.44 -0.85
C PHE A 280 -15.23 -16.50 -0.41
N LEU A 281 -16.49 -16.40 -0.82
CA LEU A 281 -17.56 -17.34 -0.42
C LEU A 281 -18.04 -18.22 -1.58
N LEU A 282 -17.81 -17.83 -2.81
CA LEU A 282 -18.16 -18.57 -4.04
C LEU A 282 -16.91 -18.99 -4.80
#